data_141a456f3e7960bfc011f57eab5e96cf
#
_entry.id   141a456f3e7960bfc011f57eab5e96cf
#
_cell.length_a   1.000
_cell.length_b   1.000
_cell.length_c   1.000
_cell.angle_alpha   90.00
_cell.angle_beta   90.00
_cell.angle_gamma   90.00
#
_symmetry.space_group_name_H-M   'P 1'
#
loop_
_entity.id
_entity.type
_entity.pdbx_description
1 polymer ?
#
loop_
_entity_poly.entity_id
_entity_poly.type
_entity_poly.pdbx_seq_one_letter_code
_entity_poly.pdbx_strand_id
1 'polypeptide(L)'
;MSNNSLETLIAVETDARNFGFEWQNREMIIDQAISECEEIREAIHKQETDARIQEEIGDLLHAAISLCIFAGYDVEQTLEKISTKFANRMSALKKITQARGLTNLK
;
A
#
# COMPACT_ATOMS: atom_id res chain seq x y z
N MET A 1 11.59 21.57 7.99
CA MET A 1 11.00 20.33 8.45
C MET A 1 10.36 19.59 7.30
N SER A 2 10.79 18.41 7.03
CA SER A 2 10.21 17.62 5.95
C SER A 2 8.86 17.08 6.38
N ASN A 3 7.85 17.24 5.53
CA ASN A 3 6.56 16.61 5.73
C ASN A 3 6.59 15.27 5.04
N ASN A 4 6.70 14.22 5.84
CA ASN A 4 6.57 12.87 5.33
C ASN A 4 5.07 12.58 5.18
N SER A 5 4.62 12.38 3.95
CA SER A 5 3.21 12.13 3.64
C SER A 5 2.67 10.90 4.38
N LEU A 6 3.50 9.87 4.53
CA LEU A 6 3.11 8.67 5.26
C LEU A 6 2.88 8.97 6.74
N GLU A 7 3.79 9.72 7.36
CA GLU A 7 3.64 10.11 8.76
C GLU A 7 2.40 10.96 8.96
N THR A 8 2.11 11.86 8.03
CA THR A 8 0.92 12.69 8.06
C THR A 8 -0.34 11.84 8.01
N LEU A 9 -0.39 10.88 7.12
CA LEU A 9 -1.54 9.98 7.00
C LEU A 9 -1.76 9.18 8.28
N ILE A 10 -0.68 8.65 8.85
CA ILE A 10 -0.74 7.90 10.11
C ILE A 10 -1.27 8.78 11.24
N ALA A 11 -0.79 10.02 11.33
CA ALA A 11 -1.24 10.94 12.35
C ALA A 11 -2.73 11.28 12.21
N VAL A 12 -3.18 11.54 10.99
CA VAL A 12 -4.60 11.84 10.73
C VAL A 12 -5.48 10.65 11.08
N GLU A 13 -5.05 9.45 10.73
CA GLU A 13 -5.81 8.25 11.05
C GLU A 13 -5.86 8.00 12.56
N THR A 14 -4.76 8.21 13.25
CA THR A 14 -4.70 8.07 14.71
C THR A 14 -5.65 9.06 15.37
N ASP A 15 -5.65 10.32 14.91
CA ASP A 15 -6.55 11.33 15.42
C ASP A 15 -8.01 10.96 15.16
N ALA A 16 -8.31 10.42 13.98
CA ALA A 16 -9.67 10.00 13.64
C ALA A 16 -10.14 8.89 14.58
N ARG A 17 -9.30 7.92 14.89
CA ARG A 17 -9.62 6.84 15.82
C ARG A 17 -9.84 7.36 17.22
N ASN A 18 -9.01 8.28 17.68
CA ASN A 18 -9.17 8.90 18.99
C ASN A 18 -10.46 9.70 19.09
N PHE A 19 -10.92 10.24 17.97
CA PHE A 19 -12.20 10.93 17.87
C PHE A 19 -13.41 9.97 17.89
N GLY A 20 -13.15 8.66 17.65
CA GLY A 20 -14.20 7.65 17.61
C GLY A 20 -14.53 7.11 16.22
N PHE A 21 -13.85 7.61 15.20
CA PHE A 21 -14.03 7.14 13.83
C PHE A 21 -13.16 5.89 13.62
N GLU A 22 -13.75 4.72 13.81
CA GLU A 22 -13.00 3.48 13.81
C GLU A 22 -13.77 2.35 13.12
N TRP A 23 -12.99 1.44 12.51
CA TRP A 23 -13.53 0.25 11.90
C TRP A 23 -14.02 -0.70 13.00
N GLN A 24 -15.07 -1.49 12.70
CA GLN A 24 -15.59 -2.47 13.65
C GLN A 24 -14.76 -3.75 13.67
N ASN A 25 -14.20 -4.14 12.53
CA ASN A 25 -13.40 -5.36 12.43
C ASN A 25 -12.51 -5.33 11.18
N ARG A 26 -11.60 -6.29 11.09
CA ARG A 26 -10.65 -6.39 9.97
C ARG A 26 -11.35 -6.66 8.64
N GLU A 27 -12.41 -7.44 8.68
CA GLU A 27 -13.13 -7.83 7.46
C GLU A 27 -13.70 -6.61 6.74
N MET A 28 -14.16 -5.61 7.48
CA MET A 28 -14.64 -4.37 6.88
C MET A 28 -13.55 -3.66 6.09
N ILE A 29 -12.33 -3.65 6.61
CA ILE A 29 -11.20 -3.00 5.94
C ILE A 29 -10.79 -3.79 4.70
N ILE A 30 -10.78 -5.12 4.81
CA ILE A 30 -10.46 -5.99 3.68
C ILE A 30 -11.49 -5.80 2.57
N ASP A 31 -12.78 -5.77 2.92
CA ASP A 31 -13.83 -5.54 1.94
C ASP A 31 -13.69 -4.18 1.27
N GLN A 32 -13.29 -3.16 2.03
CA GLN A 32 -13.03 -1.85 1.48
C GLN A 32 -11.87 -1.90 0.48
N ALA A 33 -10.79 -2.61 0.81
CA ALA A 33 -9.64 -2.75 -0.09
C ALA A 33 -10.04 -3.45 -1.40
N ILE A 34 -10.87 -4.49 -1.31
CA ILE A 34 -11.38 -5.19 -2.49
C ILE A 34 -12.22 -4.25 -3.35
N SER A 35 -13.09 -3.47 -2.71
CA SER A 35 -13.92 -2.49 -3.39
C SER A 35 -13.06 -1.45 -4.13
N GLU A 36 -11.98 -0.97 -3.49
CA GLU A 36 -11.07 -0.01 -4.12
C GLU A 36 -10.39 -0.62 -5.34
N CYS A 37 -10.01 -1.90 -5.28
CA CYS A 37 -9.41 -2.58 -6.43
C CYS A 37 -10.38 -2.62 -7.62
N GLU A 38 -11.66 -2.89 -7.36
CA GLU A 38 -12.68 -2.90 -8.41
C GLU A 38 -12.93 -1.51 -8.98
N GLU A 39 -12.93 -0.49 -8.14
CA GLU A 39 -13.07 0.89 -8.58
C GLU A 39 -11.90 1.33 -9.48
N ILE A 40 -10.68 0.91 -9.14
CA ILE A 40 -9.50 1.18 -9.98
C ILE A 40 -9.66 0.51 -11.34
N ARG A 41 -10.05 -0.76 -11.35
CA ARG A 41 -10.26 -1.50 -12.60
C ARG A 41 -11.31 -0.82 -13.47
N GLU A 42 -12.40 -0.40 -12.87
CA GLU A 42 -13.49 0.28 -13.58
C GLU A 42 -13.03 1.63 -14.15
N ALA A 43 -12.30 2.40 -13.35
CA ALA A 43 -11.76 3.68 -13.79
C ALA A 43 -10.83 3.54 -14.99
N ILE A 44 -9.99 2.50 -14.98
CA ILE A 44 -9.09 2.20 -16.10
C ILE A 44 -9.90 1.80 -17.34
N HIS A 45 -10.88 0.91 -17.20
CA HIS A 45 -11.71 0.45 -18.31
C HIS A 45 -12.52 1.59 -18.92
N LYS A 46 -12.98 2.52 -18.12
CA LYS A 46 -13.73 3.69 -18.59
C LYS A 46 -12.83 4.80 -19.11
N GLN A 47 -11.52 4.61 -19.06
CA GLN A 47 -10.54 5.59 -19.50
C GLN A 47 -10.71 6.95 -18.81
N GLU A 48 -10.93 6.90 -17.50
CA GLU A 48 -10.99 8.11 -16.68
C GLU A 48 -9.64 8.82 -16.64
N THR A 49 -9.61 10.05 -16.15
CA THR A 49 -8.38 10.84 -16.13
C THR A 49 -7.32 10.21 -15.24
N ASP A 50 -6.05 10.49 -15.53
CA ASP A 50 -4.94 10.01 -14.70
C ASP A 50 -5.10 10.46 -13.25
N ALA A 51 -5.54 11.70 -13.04
CA ALA A 51 -5.77 12.22 -11.69
C ALA A 51 -6.81 11.40 -10.94
N ARG A 52 -7.87 10.97 -11.62
CA ARG A 52 -8.92 10.17 -11.00
C ARG A 52 -8.42 8.77 -10.67
N ILE A 53 -7.69 8.16 -11.59
CA ILE A 53 -7.12 6.82 -11.36
C ILE A 53 -6.11 6.87 -10.20
N GLN A 54 -5.28 7.92 -10.14
CA GLN A 54 -4.33 8.10 -9.05
C GLN A 54 -5.04 8.23 -7.70
N GLU A 55 -6.16 8.95 -7.65
CA GLU A 55 -6.96 9.10 -6.43
C GLU A 55 -7.47 7.75 -5.94
N GLU A 56 -7.98 6.92 -6.86
CA GLU A 56 -8.47 5.58 -6.50
C GLU A 56 -7.34 4.69 -5.98
N ILE A 57 -6.15 4.77 -6.58
CA ILE A 57 -4.98 4.03 -6.10
C ILE A 57 -4.59 4.52 -4.70
N GLY A 58 -4.68 5.83 -4.46
CA GLY A 58 -4.45 6.40 -3.14
C GLY A 58 -5.39 5.84 -2.09
N ASP A 59 -6.66 5.65 -2.44
CA ASP A 59 -7.65 5.06 -1.54
C ASP A 59 -7.29 3.62 -1.18
N LEU A 60 -6.74 2.86 -2.14
CA LEU A 60 -6.26 1.50 -1.89
C LEU A 60 -5.07 1.50 -0.94
N LEU A 61 -4.11 2.40 -1.15
CA LEU A 61 -2.96 2.54 -0.25
C LEU A 61 -3.42 2.88 1.17
N HIS A 62 -4.37 3.78 1.30
CA HIS A 62 -4.93 4.15 2.59
C HIS A 62 -5.59 2.95 3.27
N ALA A 63 -6.38 2.16 2.54
CA ALA A 63 -7.04 0.98 3.10
C ALA A 63 -6.01 -0.02 3.64
N ALA A 64 -4.91 -0.24 2.91
CA ALA A 64 -3.85 -1.14 3.35
C ALA A 64 -3.18 -0.65 4.64
N ILE A 65 -2.91 0.64 4.72
CA ILE A 65 -2.31 1.26 5.91
C ILE A 65 -3.28 1.18 7.09
N SER A 66 -4.57 1.44 6.86
CA SER A 66 -5.60 1.30 7.88
C SER A 66 -5.66 -0.10 8.46
N LEU A 67 -5.55 -1.11 7.59
CA LEU A 67 -5.54 -2.51 8.04
C LEU A 67 -4.33 -2.80 8.92
N CYS A 68 -3.17 -2.30 8.55
CA CYS A 68 -1.94 -2.46 9.32
C CYS A 68 -2.10 -1.87 10.73
N ILE A 69 -2.61 -0.64 10.81
CA ILE A 69 -2.82 0.06 12.08
C ILE A 69 -3.88 -0.65 12.92
N PHE A 70 -4.98 -1.04 12.31
CA PHE A 70 -6.07 -1.73 13.00
C PHE A 70 -5.62 -3.05 13.60
N ALA A 71 -4.73 -3.76 12.89
CA ALA A 71 -4.19 -5.04 13.34
C ALA A 71 -3.15 -4.87 14.48
N GLY A 72 -2.77 -3.63 14.79
CA GLY A 72 -1.84 -3.35 15.87
C GLY A 72 -0.38 -3.35 15.45
N TYR A 73 -0.09 -3.29 14.16
CA TYR A 73 1.27 -3.27 13.66
C TYR A 73 1.75 -1.86 13.39
N ASP A 74 3.04 -1.64 13.60
CA ASP A 74 3.67 -0.38 13.25
C ASP A 74 3.87 -0.33 11.73
N VAL A 75 3.42 0.75 11.10
CA VAL A 75 3.47 0.88 9.64
C VAL A 75 4.92 0.92 9.14
N GLU A 76 5.79 1.69 9.80
CA GLU A 76 7.19 1.80 9.39
C GLU A 76 7.90 0.44 9.47
N GLN A 77 7.71 -0.30 10.56
CA GLN A 77 8.29 -1.63 10.69
C GLN A 77 7.76 -2.60 9.65
N THR A 78 6.47 -2.50 9.33
CA THR A 78 5.85 -3.34 8.31
C THR A 78 6.47 -3.04 6.94
N LEU A 79 6.67 -1.77 6.63
CA LEU A 79 7.32 -1.36 5.39
C LEU A 79 8.77 -1.84 5.33
N GLU A 80 9.52 -1.75 6.44
CA GLU A 80 10.90 -2.24 6.49
C GLU A 80 10.96 -3.74 6.20
N LYS A 81 10.05 -4.51 6.77
CA LYS A 81 10.01 -5.96 6.55
C LYS A 81 9.76 -6.30 5.10
N ILE A 82 8.80 -5.63 4.46
CA ILE A 82 8.50 -5.92 3.05
C ILE A 82 9.61 -5.42 2.12
N SER A 83 10.26 -4.30 2.47
CA SER A 83 11.39 -3.79 1.71
C SER A 83 12.57 -4.78 1.73
N THR A 84 12.89 -5.31 2.91
CA THR A 84 13.95 -6.30 3.07
C THR A 84 13.61 -7.58 2.30
N LYS A 85 12.39 -8.05 2.43
CA LYS A 85 11.93 -9.26 1.72
C LYS A 85 12.05 -9.09 0.20
N PHE A 86 11.62 -7.96 -0.31
CA PHE A 86 11.68 -7.69 -1.75
C PHE A 86 13.13 -7.53 -2.23
N ALA A 87 13.96 -6.82 -1.46
CA ALA A 87 15.37 -6.64 -1.79
C ALA A 87 16.09 -7.98 -1.85
N ASN A 88 15.84 -8.87 -0.90
CA ASN A 88 16.45 -10.20 -0.88
C ASN A 88 16.00 -11.04 -2.09
N ARG A 89 14.71 -10.96 -2.43
CA ARG A 89 14.16 -11.65 -3.58
C ARG A 89 14.80 -11.15 -4.87
N MET A 90 14.95 -9.85 -5.02
CA MET A 90 15.56 -9.26 -6.21
C MET A 90 17.05 -9.58 -6.30
N SER A 91 17.75 -9.60 -5.16
CA SER A 91 19.15 -10.00 -5.13
C SER A 91 19.35 -11.43 -5.63
N ALA A 92 18.52 -12.36 -5.16
CA ALA A 92 18.56 -13.75 -5.61
C ALA A 92 18.25 -13.85 -7.11
N LEU A 93 17.24 -13.15 -7.58
CA LEU A 93 16.85 -13.14 -8.98
C LEU A 93 17.97 -12.58 -9.87
N LYS A 94 18.62 -11.51 -9.45
CA LYS A 94 19.75 -10.93 -10.19
C LYS A 94 20.90 -11.91 -10.31
N LYS A 95 21.21 -12.66 -9.25
CA LYS A 95 22.26 -13.68 -9.28
C LYS A 95 21.97 -14.77 -10.29
N ILE A 96 20.72 -15.24 -10.32
CA ILE A 96 20.29 -16.27 -11.28
C ILE A 96 20.38 -15.74 -12.70
N THR A 97 19.92 -14.51 -12.93
CA THR A 97 19.94 -13.86 -14.24
C THR A 97 21.37 -13.71 -14.75
N GLN A 98 22.26 -13.23 -13.90
CA GLN A 98 23.68 -13.04 -14.25
C GLN A 98 24.38 -14.38 -14.51
N ALA A 99 24.06 -15.42 -13.73
CA ALA A 99 24.62 -16.75 -13.92
C ALA A 99 24.24 -17.32 -15.28
N ARG A 100 23.15 -16.88 -15.87
CA ARG A 100 22.71 -17.28 -17.20
C ARG A 100 23.22 -16.35 -18.30
N GLY A 101 24.12 -15.42 -17.97
CA GLY A 101 24.70 -14.49 -18.93
C GLY A 101 23.82 -13.34 -19.33
N LEU A 102 22.72 -13.11 -18.59
CA LEU A 102 21.81 -12.00 -18.86
C LEU A 102 22.13 -10.82 -17.97
N THR A 103 21.94 -9.61 -18.47
CA THR A 103 22.17 -8.38 -17.70
C THR A 103 20.91 -7.86 -17.04
N ASN A 104 19.74 -8.25 -17.54
CA ASN A 104 18.45 -7.85 -16.99
C ASN A 104 17.35 -8.82 -17.46
N LEU A 105 16.14 -8.58 -16.99
CA LEU A 105 14.97 -9.41 -17.32
C LEU A 105 14.20 -8.93 -18.56
N LYS A 106 14.66 -7.87 -19.18
CA LYS A 106 13.99 -7.31 -20.35
C LYS A 106 14.31 -8.06 -21.63
#